data_8c4d7c9676b3a93c1cfc8e66e4341d7f
#
_entry.id   8c4d7c9676b3a93c1cfc8e66e4341d7f
#
_cell.length_a   1.000
_cell.length_b   1.000
_cell.length_c   1.000
_cell.angle_alpha   90.00
_cell.angle_beta   90.00
_cell.angle_gamma   90.00
#
_symmetry.space_group_name_H-M   'P 1'
#
loop_
_entity.id
_entity.type
_entity.pdbx_description
1 polymer ?
#
loop_
_entity_poly.entity_id
_entity_poly.type
_entity_poly.pdbx_seq_one_letter_code
_entity_poly.pdbx_strand_id
1 'polypeptide(L)'
;DNAIIYDDSVSGDELARLEAFSQDLIAALISIGVPPCPGGIMAKNPEWRRSLSGWRQELTRWLSATTPDNVMTGSMFMDLRPLYGRTDLVDALRTHAFHYMANEQGFLVRMAQNMTNFAPPLGWFGRIKVEKSGPNRGQIDVKKAGIFAITDGVKALAIEAGRLQGSTHDRMEALVDAGVLK
;
A
#
# COMPACT_ATOMS: atom_id res chain seq x y z
N ASP A 1 2.16 -7.14 6.38
CA ASP A 1 3.17 -6.29 5.73
C ASP A 1 3.70 -5.29 6.74
N ASN A 2 5.02 -5.10 6.80
CA ASN A 2 5.68 -4.15 7.68
C ASN A 2 7.01 -3.67 7.08
N ALA A 3 7.44 -2.47 7.51
CA ALA A 3 8.66 -1.85 7.05
C ALA A 3 9.33 -1.08 8.20
N ILE A 4 10.62 -0.77 8.05
CA ILE A 4 11.36 0.12 8.94
C ILE A 4 11.85 1.32 8.13
N ILE A 5 11.63 2.50 8.71
CA ILE A 5 12.18 3.76 8.25
C ILE A 5 13.17 4.23 9.33
N TYR A 6 14.39 4.50 8.95
CA TYR A 6 15.40 5.03 9.88
C TYR A 6 15.98 6.35 9.38
N ASP A 7 16.58 7.10 10.29
CA ASP A 7 17.21 8.38 9.99
C ASP A 7 18.47 8.18 9.14
N ASP A 8 18.75 9.10 8.23
CA ASP A 8 19.90 9.01 7.33
C ASP A 8 21.26 9.05 8.06
N SER A 9 21.30 9.48 9.33
CA SER A 9 22.48 9.45 10.17
C SER A 9 22.85 8.06 10.71
N VAL A 10 21.92 7.12 10.68
CA VAL A 10 22.12 5.74 11.18
C VAL A 10 23.14 5.02 10.31
N SER A 11 24.21 4.50 10.90
CA SER A 11 25.34 3.88 10.18
C SER A 11 26.06 2.83 11.03
N GLY A 12 26.96 2.08 10.40
CA GLY A 12 27.86 1.14 11.07
C GLY A 12 27.12 0.13 11.96
N ASP A 13 27.52 0.05 13.23
CA ASP A 13 26.96 -0.89 14.22
C ASP A 13 25.47 -0.69 14.48
N GLU A 14 24.95 0.51 14.27
CA GLU A 14 23.52 0.78 14.44
C GLU A 14 22.69 0.10 13.35
N LEU A 15 23.18 0.09 12.11
CA LEU A 15 22.55 -0.67 11.01
C LEU A 15 22.55 -2.18 11.30
N ALA A 16 23.65 -2.71 11.80
CA ALA A 16 23.73 -4.13 12.16
C ALA A 16 22.74 -4.50 13.27
N ARG A 17 22.62 -3.63 14.29
CA ARG A 17 21.61 -3.80 15.36
C ARG A 17 20.19 -3.71 14.85
N LEU A 18 19.92 -2.78 13.93
CA LEU A 18 18.60 -2.62 13.33
C LEU A 18 18.23 -3.83 12.48
N GLU A 19 19.20 -4.42 11.78
CA GLU A 19 19.01 -5.66 11.04
C GLU A 19 18.68 -6.82 11.97
N ALA A 20 19.48 -7.05 13.02
CA ALA A 20 19.20 -8.10 14.01
C ALA A 20 17.81 -7.92 14.63
N PHE A 21 17.47 -6.70 15.08
CA PHE A 21 16.14 -6.37 15.59
C PHE A 21 15.03 -6.73 14.59
N SER A 22 15.21 -6.44 13.31
CA SER A 22 14.19 -6.73 12.30
C SER A 22 13.97 -8.23 12.09
N GLN A 23 15.02 -9.04 12.20
CA GLN A 23 14.93 -10.51 12.15
C GLN A 23 14.15 -11.03 13.36
N ASP A 24 14.53 -10.59 14.57
CA ASP A 24 13.88 -10.98 15.81
C ASP A 24 12.41 -10.57 15.86
N LEU A 25 12.08 -9.36 15.38
CA LEU A 25 10.70 -8.89 15.27
C LEU A 25 9.85 -9.82 14.40
N ILE A 26 10.34 -10.19 13.23
CA ILE A 26 9.59 -11.07 12.33
C ILE A 26 9.49 -12.48 12.91
N ALA A 27 10.54 -13.00 13.54
CA ALA A 27 10.51 -14.29 14.23
C ALA A 27 9.47 -14.30 15.36
N ALA A 28 9.42 -13.24 16.17
CA ALA A 28 8.42 -13.07 17.22
C ALA A 28 6.99 -13.02 16.67
N LEU A 29 6.75 -12.28 15.60
CA LEU A 29 5.42 -12.23 14.96
C LEU A 29 4.98 -13.61 14.46
N ILE A 30 5.89 -14.36 13.84
CA ILE A 30 5.60 -15.74 13.37
C ILE A 30 5.29 -16.66 14.56
N SER A 31 6.03 -16.54 15.67
CA SER A 31 5.84 -17.39 16.85
C SER A 31 4.47 -17.21 17.53
N ILE A 32 3.86 -16.04 17.39
CA ILE A 32 2.51 -15.75 17.90
C ILE A 32 1.39 -16.02 16.85
N GLY A 33 1.73 -16.65 15.72
CA GLY A 33 0.77 -17.07 14.72
C GLY A 33 0.50 -16.07 13.59
N VAL A 34 1.25 -14.97 13.48
CA VAL A 34 1.16 -14.06 12.32
C VAL A 34 1.90 -14.70 11.14
N PRO A 35 1.19 -15.07 10.05
CA PRO A 35 1.86 -15.73 8.92
C PRO A 35 2.81 -14.75 8.20
N PRO A 36 3.93 -15.24 7.68
CA PRO A 36 4.82 -14.40 6.87
C PRO A 36 4.11 -13.93 5.59
N CYS A 37 4.41 -12.70 5.17
CA CYS A 37 3.88 -12.16 3.92
C CYS A 37 4.45 -12.95 2.72
N PRO A 38 3.60 -13.57 1.88
CA PRO A 38 4.05 -14.30 0.70
C PRO A 38 4.82 -13.42 -0.30
N GLY A 39 4.51 -12.12 -0.37
CA GLY A 39 5.20 -11.14 -1.20
C GLY A 39 6.52 -10.62 -0.62
N GLY A 40 6.94 -11.12 0.55
CA GLY A 40 8.20 -10.70 1.16
C GLY A 40 8.20 -9.27 1.74
N ILE A 41 7.04 -8.64 1.90
CA ILE A 41 6.90 -7.27 2.44
C ILE A 41 7.07 -7.31 3.96
N MET A 42 8.33 -7.42 4.37
CA MET A 42 8.69 -7.60 5.78
C MET A 42 9.98 -6.85 6.11
N ALA A 43 10.02 -6.18 7.25
CA ALA A 43 11.14 -5.37 7.72
C ALA A 43 12.49 -6.11 7.79
N LYS A 44 12.49 -7.44 7.91
CA LYS A 44 13.71 -8.27 7.85
C LYS A 44 14.40 -8.20 6.49
N ASN A 45 13.67 -7.92 5.42
CA ASN A 45 14.22 -7.80 4.08
C ASN A 45 14.77 -6.39 3.86
N PRO A 46 15.99 -6.23 3.32
CA PRO A 46 16.62 -4.92 3.14
C PRO A 46 15.78 -3.94 2.32
N GLU A 47 15.00 -4.44 1.36
CA GLU A 47 14.12 -3.63 0.52
C GLU A 47 13.03 -2.90 1.34
N TRP A 48 12.66 -3.46 2.49
CA TRP A 48 11.64 -2.92 3.40
C TRP A 48 12.24 -2.32 4.68
N ARG A 49 13.56 -2.12 4.71
CA ARG A 49 14.30 -1.48 5.80
C ARG A 49 15.28 -0.49 5.20
N ARG A 50 14.87 0.76 5.06
CA ARG A 50 15.65 1.81 4.39
C ARG A 50 15.73 3.07 5.22
N SER A 51 16.75 3.90 4.96
CA SER A 51 16.79 5.26 5.48
C SER A 51 15.69 6.13 4.88
N LEU A 52 15.43 7.28 5.47
CA LEU A 52 14.43 8.23 4.97
C LEU A 52 14.71 8.63 3.51
N SER A 53 15.97 8.93 3.19
CA SER A 53 16.37 9.26 1.80
C SER A 53 16.23 8.06 0.86
N GLY A 54 16.59 6.85 1.32
CA GLY A 54 16.40 5.61 0.56
C GLY A 54 14.94 5.32 0.25
N TRP A 55 14.04 5.55 1.22
CA TRP A 55 12.60 5.43 1.00
C TRP A 55 12.06 6.48 0.02
N ARG A 56 12.53 7.74 0.10
CA ARG A 56 12.14 8.79 -0.87
C ARG A 56 12.52 8.42 -2.30
N GLN A 57 13.72 7.89 -2.49
CA GLN A 57 14.17 7.44 -3.82
C GLN A 57 13.30 6.28 -4.33
N GLU A 58 13.01 5.30 -3.48
CA GLU A 58 12.20 4.15 -3.84
C GLU A 58 10.75 4.56 -4.15
N LEU A 59 10.15 5.44 -3.36
CA LEU A 59 8.83 6.01 -3.65
C LEU A 59 8.80 6.74 -4.99
N THR A 60 9.79 7.60 -5.25
CA THR A 60 9.90 8.28 -6.54
C THR A 60 9.98 7.27 -7.69
N ARG A 61 10.74 6.19 -7.54
CA ARG A 61 10.83 5.12 -8.53
C ARG A 61 9.50 4.43 -8.79
N TRP A 62 8.73 4.11 -7.74
CA TRP A 62 7.41 3.47 -7.90
C TRP A 62 6.38 4.43 -8.52
N LEU A 63 6.41 5.69 -8.14
CA LEU A 63 5.46 6.68 -8.63
C LEU A 63 5.74 7.13 -10.07
N SER A 64 7.03 7.13 -10.50
CA SER A 64 7.43 7.53 -11.85
C SER A 64 7.31 6.40 -12.87
N ALA A 65 7.74 5.19 -12.52
CA ALA A 65 7.70 4.05 -13.42
C ALA A 65 6.36 3.31 -13.26
N THR A 66 5.39 3.65 -14.07
CA THR A 66 3.99 3.18 -13.98
C THR A 66 3.78 1.74 -14.48
N THR A 67 4.66 0.81 -14.10
CA THR A 67 4.45 -0.62 -14.31
C THR A 67 3.36 -1.14 -13.36
N PRO A 68 2.65 -2.23 -13.68
CA PRO A 68 1.64 -2.80 -12.78
C PRO A 68 2.15 -3.07 -11.36
N ASP A 69 3.38 -3.60 -11.24
CA ASP A 69 4.00 -3.92 -9.95
C ASP A 69 4.31 -2.65 -9.14
N ASN A 70 4.82 -1.60 -9.78
CA ASN A 70 5.10 -0.33 -9.13
C ASN A 70 3.82 0.39 -8.69
N VAL A 71 2.78 0.35 -9.52
CA VAL A 71 1.46 0.92 -9.16
C VAL A 71 0.86 0.18 -7.97
N MET A 72 0.93 -1.15 -7.95
CA MET A 72 0.47 -1.98 -6.83
C MET A 72 1.25 -1.66 -5.55
N THR A 73 2.58 -1.65 -5.62
CA THR A 73 3.45 -1.40 -4.45
C THR A 73 3.29 0.03 -3.94
N GLY A 74 3.26 1.02 -4.83
CA GLY A 74 3.01 2.41 -4.48
C GLY A 74 1.63 2.61 -3.85
N SER A 75 0.58 1.97 -4.39
CA SER A 75 -0.76 2.00 -3.80
C SER A 75 -0.79 1.41 -2.39
N MET A 76 -0.12 0.26 -2.16
CA MET A 76 0.02 -0.30 -0.81
C MET A 76 0.73 0.67 0.13
N PHE A 77 1.81 1.30 -0.33
CA PHE A 77 2.58 2.24 0.49
C PHE A 77 1.76 3.46 0.93
N MET A 78 0.74 3.86 0.18
CA MET A 78 -0.17 4.94 0.57
C MET A 78 -1.01 4.62 1.82
N ASP A 79 -1.08 3.35 2.23
CA ASP A 79 -1.73 2.93 3.47
C ASP A 79 -0.76 2.84 4.66
N LEU A 80 0.47 3.34 4.50
CA LEU A 80 1.49 3.35 5.54
C LEU A 80 0.99 4.03 6.81
N ARG A 81 1.12 3.33 7.95
CA ARG A 81 0.78 3.84 9.28
C ARG A 81 1.96 3.65 10.22
N PRO A 82 2.32 4.67 11.01
CA PRO A 82 3.32 4.48 12.05
C PRO A 82 2.76 3.54 13.12
N LEU A 83 3.54 2.54 13.51
CA LEU A 83 3.21 1.62 14.61
C LEU A 83 3.99 1.97 15.87
N TYR A 84 5.24 2.38 15.70
CA TYR A 84 6.16 2.69 16.80
C TYR A 84 7.27 3.63 16.31
N GLY A 85 7.82 4.43 17.21
CA GLY A 85 8.97 5.29 16.96
C GLY A 85 8.60 6.68 16.45
N ARG A 86 9.47 7.25 15.62
CA ARG A 86 9.37 8.61 15.08
C ARG A 86 8.31 8.69 13.99
N THR A 87 7.16 9.27 14.30
CA THR A 87 6.05 9.45 13.34
C THR A 87 6.36 10.47 12.26
N ASP A 88 7.22 11.46 12.56
CA ASP A 88 7.66 12.48 11.62
C ASP A 88 8.35 11.91 10.37
N LEU A 89 9.02 10.77 10.47
CA LEU A 89 9.60 10.07 9.32
C LEU A 89 8.52 9.57 8.35
N VAL A 90 7.41 9.06 8.88
CA VAL A 90 6.26 8.64 8.07
C VAL A 90 5.60 9.84 7.40
N ASP A 91 5.41 10.94 8.14
CA ASP A 91 4.81 12.16 7.61
C ASP A 91 5.68 12.80 6.53
N ALA A 92 7.01 12.74 6.68
CA ALA A 92 7.95 13.18 5.66
C ALA A 92 7.84 12.37 4.35
N LEU A 93 7.62 11.04 4.45
CA LEU A 93 7.39 10.19 3.28
C LEU A 93 6.03 10.43 2.64
N ARG A 94 4.98 10.61 3.43
CA ARG A 94 3.65 10.99 2.93
C ARG A 94 3.70 12.31 2.17
N THR A 95 4.32 13.32 2.76
CA THR A 95 4.50 14.64 2.12
C THR A 95 5.26 14.52 0.80
N HIS A 96 6.33 13.73 0.77
CA HIS A 96 7.11 13.46 -0.44
C HIS A 96 6.24 12.81 -1.54
N ALA A 97 5.50 11.76 -1.20
CA ALA A 97 4.62 11.06 -2.14
C ALA A 97 3.53 12.00 -2.69
N PHE A 98 2.91 12.80 -1.82
CA PHE A 98 1.92 13.80 -2.20
C PHE A 98 2.45 14.82 -3.17
N HIS A 99 3.60 15.41 -2.82
CA HIS A 99 4.22 16.43 -3.66
C HIS A 99 4.56 15.88 -5.05
N TYR A 100 5.02 14.63 -5.11
CA TYR A 100 5.30 13.97 -6.37
C TYR A 100 4.02 13.77 -7.20
N MET A 101 2.97 13.20 -6.61
CA MET A 101 1.70 12.91 -7.30
C MET A 101 0.93 14.18 -7.72
N ALA A 102 1.06 15.26 -6.96
CA ALA A 102 0.45 16.54 -7.32
C ALA A 102 1.03 17.14 -8.61
N ASN A 103 2.31 16.85 -8.89
CA ASN A 103 3.02 17.33 -10.09
C ASN A 103 3.01 16.32 -11.24
N GLU A 104 2.82 15.03 -10.94
CA GLU A 104 2.91 13.93 -11.89
C GLU A 104 1.66 13.03 -11.81
N GLN A 105 0.65 13.35 -12.60
CA GLN A 105 -0.64 12.63 -12.55
C GLN A 105 -0.60 11.21 -13.15
N GLY A 106 0.50 10.81 -13.76
CA GLY A 106 0.63 9.50 -14.44
C GLY A 106 0.34 8.32 -13.51
N PHE A 107 0.74 8.39 -12.25
CA PHE A 107 0.46 7.34 -11.26
C PHE A 107 -1.04 7.19 -10.99
N LEU A 108 -1.76 8.29 -10.76
CA LEU A 108 -3.21 8.27 -10.50
C LEU A 108 -3.98 7.72 -11.70
N VAL A 109 -3.61 8.13 -12.90
CA VAL A 109 -4.21 7.60 -14.14
C VAL A 109 -4.01 6.08 -14.24
N ARG A 110 -2.82 5.58 -13.96
CA ARG A 110 -2.54 4.14 -13.98
C ARG A 110 -3.26 3.40 -12.85
N MET A 111 -3.33 3.98 -11.67
CA MET A 111 -4.10 3.43 -10.55
C MET A 111 -5.58 3.30 -10.94
N ALA A 112 -6.18 4.33 -11.52
CA ALA A 112 -7.54 4.29 -12.03
C ALA A 112 -7.73 3.25 -13.15
N GLN A 113 -6.79 3.14 -14.08
CA GLN A 113 -6.81 2.11 -15.13
C GLN A 113 -6.72 0.69 -14.55
N ASN A 114 -5.88 0.47 -13.52
CA ASN A 114 -5.80 -0.84 -12.87
C ASN A 114 -7.13 -1.26 -12.22
N MET A 115 -7.90 -0.31 -11.67
CA MET A 115 -9.22 -0.63 -11.11
C MET A 115 -10.19 -1.17 -12.17
N THR A 116 -10.10 -0.69 -13.42
CA THR A 116 -10.97 -1.18 -14.51
C THR A 116 -10.68 -2.63 -14.91
N ASN A 117 -9.51 -3.17 -14.54
CA ASN A 117 -9.18 -4.57 -14.76
C ASN A 117 -9.92 -5.51 -13.77
N PHE A 118 -10.45 -4.99 -12.68
CA PHE A 118 -11.26 -5.74 -11.73
C PHE A 118 -12.74 -5.66 -12.14
N ALA A 119 -13.11 -6.46 -13.13
CA ALA A 119 -14.51 -6.52 -13.55
C ALA A 119 -15.39 -7.03 -12.39
N PRO A 120 -16.56 -6.41 -12.17
CA PRO A 120 -17.52 -6.92 -11.21
C PRO A 120 -17.78 -8.41 -11.44
N PRO A 121 -18.01 -9.22 -10.41
CA PRO A 121 -18.22 -10.67 -10.56
C PRO A 121 -19.62 -10.96 -11.12
N LEU A 122 -20.04 -10.18 -12.10
CA LEU A 122 -21.34 -10.29 -12.78
C LEU A 122 -21.13 -10.89 -14.17
N GLY A 123 -21.88 -11.93 -14.43
CA GLY A 123 -21.98 -12.55 -15.74
C GLY A 123 -23.22 -12.06 -16.49
N TRP A 124 -23.49 -12.68 -17.63
CA TRP A 124 -24.69 -12.44 -18.40
C TRP A 124 -25.95 -12.71 -17.57
N PHE A 125 -26.93 -11.84 -17.69
CA PHE A 125 -28.22 -11.89 -16.93
C PHE A 125 -28.05 -11.74 -15.41
N GLY A 126 -27.01 -10.99 -14.93
CA GLY A 126 -26.80 -10.75 -13.50
C GLY A 126 -26.34 -11.96 -12.69
N ARG A 127 -25.94 -13.07 -13.35
CA ARG A 127 -25.38 -14.22 -12.65
C ARG A 127 -24.03 -13.88 -12.03
N ILE A 128 -23.84 -14.29 -10.79
CA ILE A 128 -22.57 -14.13 -10.09
C ILE A 128 -21.53 -15.09 -10.70
N LYS A 129 -20.38 -14.55 -11.10
CA LYS A 129 -19.24 -15.36 -11.54
C LYS A 129 -18.53 -15.95 -10.33
N VAL A 130 -18.27 -17.25 -10.37
CA VAL A 130 -17.52 -17.99 -9.34
C VAL A 130 -16.23 -18.56 -9.93
N GLU A 131 -15.28 -18.89 -9.07
CA GLU A 131 -14.03 -19.56 -9.45
C GLU A 131 -14.35 -20.90 -10.14
N LYS A 132 -13.72 -21.13 -11.30
CA LYS A 132 -14.00 -22.32 -12.13
C LYS A 132 -13.13 -23.51 -11.76
N SER A 133 -12.00 -23.29 -11.07
CA SER A 133 -10.99 -24.32 -10.77
C SER A 133 -10.30 -24.01 -9.45
N GLY A 134 -9.48 -24.95 -8.94
CA GLY A 134 -8.71 -24.82 -7.72
C GLY A 134 -9.51 -25.08 -6.46
N PRO A 135 -8.88 -24.85 -5.26
CA PRO A 135 -9.47 -25.17 -3.97
C PRO A 135 -10.73 -24.35 -3.65
N ASN A 136 -10.90 -23.19 -4.28
CA ASN A 136 -12.02 -22.29 -4.09
C ASN A 136 -13.08 -22.39 -5.21
N ARG A 137 -13.12 -23.49 -5.97
CA ARG A 137 -14.11 -23.69 -7.03
C ARG A 137 -15.53 -23.52 -6.50
N GLY A 138 -16.33 -22.74 -7.20
CA GLY A 138 -17.72 -22.43 -6.83
C GLY A 138 -17.87 -21.28 -5.84
N GLN A 139 -16.78 -20.70 -5.35
CA GLN A 139 -16.77 -19.53 -4.45
C GLN A 139 -16.51 -18.24 -5.23
N ILE A 140 -16.90 -17.12 -4.64
CA ILE A 140 -16.61 -15.79 -5.15
C ILE A 140 -15.32 -15.29 -4.49
N ASP A 141 -14.36 -14.81 -5.28
CA ASP A 141 -13.24 -14.05 -4.75
C ASP A 141 -13.69 -12.61 -4.43
N VAL A 142 -14.26 -12.43 -3.25
CA VAL A 142 -14.76 -11.12 -2.79
C VAL A 142 -13.64 -10.07 -2.77
N LYS A 143 -12.41 -10.50 -2.50
CA LYS A 143 -11.26 -9.59 -2.45
C LYS A 143 -10.97 -8.98 -3.83
N LYS A 144 -10.91 -9.80 -4.88
CA LYS A 144 -10.70 -9.32 -6.25
C LYS A 144 -11.94 -8.67 -6.84
N ALA A 145 -13.11 -9.26 -6.56
CA ALA A 145 -14.35 -8.88 -7.22
C ALA A 145 -15.01 -7.61 -6.66
N GLY A 146 -14.62 -7.16 -5.47
CA GLY A 146 -15.26 -6.01 -4.83
C GLY A 146 -14.30 -5.17 -3.98
N ILE A 147 -13.61 -5.79 -3.01
CA ILE A 147 -12.82 -5.03 -2.03
C ILE A 147 -11.74 -4.19 -2.71
N PHE A 148 -10.96 -4.74 -3.62
CA PHE A 148 -9.90 -4.00 -4.32
C PHE A 148 -10.44 -2.82 -5.12
N ALA A 149 -11.52 -3.00 -5.87
CA ALA A 149 -12.09 -1.92 -6.68
C ALA A 149 -12.55 -0.76 -5.78
N ILE A 150 -13.17 -1.05 -4.64
CA ILE A 150 -13.64 -0.04 -3.69
C ILE A 150 -12.46 0.62 -2.98
N THR A 151 -11.55 -0.16 -2.39
CA THR A 151 -10.45 0.38 -1.60
C THR A 151 -9.48 1.21 -2.44
N ASP A 152 -9.14 0.74 -3.64
CA ASP A 152 -8.23 1.46 -4.53
C ASP A 152 -8.94 2.66 -5.21
N GLY A 153 -10.26 2.55 -5.48
CA GLY A 153 -11.07 3.66 -5.96
C GLY A 153 -11.15 4.81 -4.97
N VAL A 154 -11.52 4.50 -3.75
CA VAL A 154 -11.54 5.50 -2.65
C VAL A 154 -10.15 6.10 -2.43
N LYS A 155 -9.11 5.27 -2.50
CA LYS A 155 -7.72 5.71 -2.35
C LYS A 155 -7.31 6.69 -3.47
N ALA A 156 -7.61 6.38 -4.72
CA ALA A 156 -7.31 7.24 -5.85
C ALA A 156 -8.00 8.61 -5.72
N LEU A 157 -9.30 8.63 -5.40
CA LEU A 157 -10.06 9.85 -5.15
C LEU A 157 -9.51 10.62 -3.94
N ALA A 158 -9.13 9.92 -2.86
CA ALA A 158 -8.56 10.53 -1.67
C ALA A 158 -7.20 11.16 -1.95
N ILE A 159 -6.36 10.54 -2.78
CA ILE A 159 -5.10 11.12 -3.24
C ILE A 159 -5.36 12.40 -4.04
N GLU A 160 -6.26 12.34 -5.01
CA GLU A 160 -6.63 13.49 -5.84
C GLU A 160 -7.17 14.67 -5.00
N ALA A 161 -8.01 14.36 -4.01
CA ALA A 161 -8.59 15.35 -3.09
C ALA A 161 -7.63 15.80 -1.96
N GLY A 162 -6.41 15.27 -1.90
CA GLY A 162 -5.47 15.60 -0.83
C GLY A 162 -5.82 14.99 0.55
N ARG A 163 -6.54 13.86 0.60
CA ARG A 163 -7.11 13.24 1.82
C ARG A 163 -6.57 11.83 2.07
N LEU A 164 -5.25 11.66 2.18
CA LEU A 164 -4.61 10.33 2.29
C LEU A 164 -4.72 9.65 3.66
N GLN A 165 -5.10 10.35 4.71
CA GLN A 165 -5.07 9.81 6.06
C GLN A 165 -6.27 8.89 6.34
N GLY A 166 -6.11 8.01 7.31
CA GLY A 166 -7.17 7.16 7.82
C GLY A 166 -7.38 5.84 7.06
N SER A 167 -8.40 5.14 7.48
CA SER A 167 -8.91 3.92 6.84
C SER A 167 -9.68 4.27 5.54
N THR A 168 -10.09 3.25 4.80
CA THR A 168 -10.99 3.47 3.64
C THR A 168 -12.27 4.17 4.05
N HIS A 169 -12.83 3.85 5.22
CA HIS A 169 -14.03 4.52 5.76
C HIS A 169 -13.77 6.00 6.02
N ASP A 170 -12.70 6.34 6.74
CA ASP A 170 -12.35 7.74 7.05
C ASP A 170 -12.13 8.56 5.78
N ARG A 171 -11.54 7.94 4.75
CA ARG A 171 -11.36 8.57 3.44
C ARG A 171 -12.68 8.81 2.72
N MET A 172 -13.62 7.85 2.81
CA MET A 172 -14.97 8.01 2.23
C MET A 172 -15.70 9.18 2.89
N GLU A 173 -15.70 9.26 4.23
CA GLU A 173 -16.28 10.39 4.95
C GLU A 173 -15.66 11.72 4.52
N ALA A 174 -14.32 11.80 4.50
CA ALA A 174 -13.61 12.99 4.05
C ALA A 174 -13.90 13.39 2.59
N LEU A 175 -14.17 12.43 1.72
CA LEU A 175 -14.57 12.67 0.32
C LEU A 175 -16.03 13.14 0.21
N VAL A 176 -16.92 12.65 1.07
CA VAL A 176 -18.31 13.16 1.17
C VAL A 176 -18.30 14.60 1.67
N ASP A 177 -17.55 14.89 2.74
CA ASP A 177 -17.42 16.25 3.29
C ASP A 177 -16.80 17.24 2.27
N ALA A 178 -15.94 16.76 1.40
CA ALA A 178 -15.35 17.53 0.31
C ALA A 178 -16.28 17.66 -0.93
N GLY A 179 -17.45 17.02 -0.93
CA GLY A 179 -18.39 17.02 -2.05
C GLY A 179 -17.94 16.20 -3.27
N VAL A 180 -16.93 15.34 -3.11
CA VAL A 180 -16.42 14.45 -4.17
C VAL A 180 -17.30 13.20 -4.30
N LEU A 181 -17.78 12.68 -3.17
CA LEU A 181 -18.76 11.60 -3.10
C LEU A 181 -20.12 12.13 -2.60
N LYS A 182 -21.19 11.41 -2.92
CA LYS A 182 -22.56 11.72 -2.49
C LYS A 182 -23.09 10.61 -1.59
#